data_baa6b76eb05425307ca517217bee8bd7
#
_entry.id   baa6b76eb05425307ca517217bee8bd7
#
_cell.length_a   1.000
_cell.length_b   1.000
_cell.length_c   1.000
_cell.angle_alpha   90.00
_cell.angle_beta   90.00
_cell.angle_gamma   90.00
#
_symmetry.space_group_name_H-M   'P 1'
#
loop_
_entity.id
_entity.type
_entity.pdbx_description
1 polymer ?
#
loop_
_entity_poly.entity_id
_entity_poly.type
_entity_poly.pdbx_seq_one_letter_code
_entity_poly.pdbx_strand_id
1 'polypeptide(L)'
;IADNKGACEVYPAPFAVFLNQDDKTYVEPDVTVVCDADRLDDKGCNGAPDWIVEIVSPGSYRMDYLIKLFKYRTAGVKEYWIVNPVKETVQTYFFEGNEDSMQYSFEDEIPVSIYSGFSIRISALLA
;
A
#
# COMPACT_ATOMS: atom_id res chain seq x y z
N ILE A 1 -11.56 -6.11 0.52
CA ILE A 1 -11.46 -4.67 0.31
C ILE A 1 -12.54 -4.20 -0.64
N ALA A 2 -12.77 -4.97 -1.70
CA ALA A 2 -13.84 -4.65 -2.64
C ALA A 2 -15.20 -4.57 -1.95
N ASP A 3 -15.33 -5.29 -0.84
CA ASP A 3 -16.57 -5.29 -0.07
C ASP A 3 -16.71 -4.08 0.83
N ASN A 4 -15.65 -3.31 1.00
CA ASN A 4 -15.71 -2.14 1.83
C ASN A 4 -16.56 -1.07 1.15
N LYS A 5 -17.53 -0.57 1.88
CA LYS A 5 -18.54 0.33 1.30
C LYS A 5 -18.02 1.73 1.07
N GLY A 6 -16.76 2.01 1.35
CA GLY A 6 -16.21 3.33 1.14
C GLY A 6 -16.10 3.68 -0.33
N ALA A 7 -15.71 4.92 -0.59
CA ALA A 7 -15.51 5.42 -1.94
C ALA A 7 -14.16 4.99 -2.53
N CYS A 8 -13.45 4.08 -1.87
CA CYS A 8 -12.12 3.68 -2.28
C CYS A 8 -12.16 2.60 -3.35
N GLU A 9 -11.21 2.66 -4.25
CA GLU A 9 -11.06 1.66 -5.31
C GLU A 9 -9.69 1.01 -5.21
N VAL A 10 -9.61 -0.26 -5.60
CA VAL A 10 -8.42 -1.09 -5.47
C VAL A 10 -7.92 -1.45 -6.86
N TYR A 11 -6.65 -1.22 -7.10
CA TYR A 11 -6.03 -1.50 -8.39
C TYR A 11 -4.80 -2.38 -8.21
N PRO A 12 -4.79 -3.59 -8.79
CA PRO A 12 -3.57 -4.41 -8.80
C PRO A 12 -2.62 -3.93 -9.88
N ALA A 13 -1.35 -4.30 -9.77
CA ALA A 13 -0.37 -4.00 -10.81
C ALA A 13 -0.74 -4.74 -12.12
N PRO A 14 -0.43 -4.17 -13.29
CA PRO A 14 0.19 -2.87 -13.48
C PRO A 14 -0.81 -1.73 -13.38
N PHE A 15 -0.52 -0.76 -12.54
CA PHE A 15 -1.32 0.43 -12.38
C PHE A 15 -0.37 1.58 -12.02
N ALA A 16 -0.33 2.60 -12.86
CA ALA A 16 0.65 3.66 -12.70
C ALA A 16 0.23 4.65 -11.63
N VAL A 17 1.17 5.02 -10.76
CA VAL A 17 0.98 6.02 -9.73
C VAL A 17 2.02 7.12 -9.93
N PHE A 18 1.56 8.31 -10.24
CA PHE A 18 2.41 9.46 -10.52
C PHE A 18 2.54 10.31 -9.26
N LEU A 19 3.45 9.91 -8.38
CA LEU A 19 3.61 10.54 -7.07
C LEU A 19 4.00 12.01 -7.17
N ASN A 20 4.77 12.37 -8.19
CA ASN A 20 5.23 13.75 -8.38
C ASN A 20 4.22 14.60 -9.14
N GLN A 21 3.08 14.03 -9.49
CA GLN A 21 2.03 14.73 -10.24
C GLN A 21 2.51 15.23 -11.60
N ASP A 22 3.51 14.55 -12.18
CA ASP A 22 3.90 14.78 -13.57
C ASP A 22 3.38 13.62 -14.41
N ASP A 23 3.64 13.64 -15.71
CA ASP A 23 3.18 12.57 -16.60
C ASP A 23 4.33 11.71 -17.11
N LYS A 24 5.47 11.74 -16.44
CA LYS A 24 6.68 11.05 -16.90
C LYS A 24 7.22 10.05 -15.90
N THR A 25 7.12 10.34 -14.60
CA THR A 25 7.72 9.51 -13.56
C THR A 25 6.62 8.84 -12.76
N TYR A 26 6.62 7.51 -12.77
CA TYR A 26 5.59 6.77 -12.04
C TYR A 26 6.16 5.50 -11.43
N VAL A 27 5.42 4.95 -10.48
CA VAL A 27 5.67 3.64 -9.88
C VAL A 27 4.45 2.77 -10.16
N GLU A 28 4.64 1.45 -10.06
CA GLU A 28 3.55 0.49 -10.24
C GLU A 28 3.54 -0.46 -9.05
N PRO A 29 2.95 -0.03 -7.92
CA PRO A 29 2.89 -0.89 -6.74
C PRO A 29 2.07 -2.15 -7.02
N ASP A 30 2.32 -3.20 -6.25
CA ASP A 30 1.57 -4.45 -6.42
C ASP A 30 0.08 -4.25 -6.18
N VAL A 31 -0.28 -3.46 -5.18
CA VAL A 31 -1.68 -3.08 -4.93
C VAL A 31 -1.74 -1.61 -4.54
N THR A 32 -2.68 -0.90 -5.14
CA THR A 32 -2.90 0.52 -4.87
C THR A 32 -4.36 0.73 -4.49
N VAL A 33 -4.60 1.46 -3.41
CA VAL A 33 -5.96 1.81 -2.97
C VAL A 33 -6.09 3.32 -3.02
N VAL A 34 -7.07 3.81 -3.77
CA VAL A 34 -7.31 5.23 -3.97
C VAL A 34 -8.71 5.57 -3.46
N CYS A 35 -8.78 6.46 -2.47
CA CYS A 35 -10.04 6.85 -1.86
C CYS A 35 -10.55 8.19 -2.38
N ASP A 36 -9.72 8.94 -3.09
CA ASP A 36 -10.08 10.21 -3.69
C ASP A 36 -10.15 10.04 -5.20
N ALA A 37 -11.36 9.97 -5.73
CA ALA A 37 -11.56 9.73 -7.16
C ALA A 37 -10.99 10.85 -8.03
N ASP A 38 -10.81 12.04 -7.47
CA ASP A 38 -10.23 13.15 -8.22
C ASP A 38 -8.77 12.90 -8.59
N ARG A 39 -8.11 11.94 -7.94
CA ARG A 39 -6.74 11.56 -8.29
C ARG A 39 -6.66 10.58 -9.44
N LEU A 40 -7.78 10.03 -9.88
CA LEU A 40 -7.80 9.03 -10.94
C LEU A 40 -8.00 9.72 -12.28
N ASP A 41 -7.19 9.32 -13.28
CA ASP A 41 -7.34 9.80 -14.65
C ASP A 41 -7.03 8.64 -15.60
N ASP A 42 -6.96 8.95 -16.90
CA ASP A 42 -6.75 7.92 -17.92
C ASP A 42 -5.41 7.20 -17.78
N LYS A 43 -4.45 7.82 -17.13
CA LYS A 43 -3.10 7.25 -16.99
C LYS A 43 -2.92 6.45 -15.71
N GLY A 44 -3.77 6.66 -14.72
CA GLY A 44 -3.67 6.00 -13.44
C GLY A 44 -3.99 6.92 -12.29
N CYS A 45 -3.18 6.89 -11.23
CA CYS A 45 -3.36 7.76 -10.07
C CYS A 45 -2.41 8.94 -10.17
N ASN A 46 -2.94 10.14 -10.10
CA ASN A 46 -2.15 11.36 -10.15
C ASN A 46 -2.01 11.89 -8.73
N GLY A 47 -0.82 11.74 -8.16
CA GLY A 47 -0.54 12.08 -6.78
C GLY A 47 -0.51 10.84 -5.90
N ALA A 48 -0.48 11.05 -4.58
CA ALA A 48 -0.35 9.95 -3.63
C ALA A 48 -1.68 9.23 -3.43
N PRO A 49 -1.70 7.90 -3.59
CA PRO A 49 -2.86 7.11 -3.21
C PRO A 49 -2.94 7.01 -1.69
N ASP A 50 -4.04 6.42 -1.20
CA ASP A 50 -4.25 6.32 0.24
C ASP A 50 -3.49 5.15 0.86
N TRP A 51 -3.38 4.03 0.16
CA TRP A 51 -2.75 2.84 0.69
C TRP A 51 -2.03 2.09 -0.42
N ILE A 52 -0.78 1.72 -0.17
CA ILE A 52 0.05 0.95 -1.11
C ILE A 52 0.50 -0.33 -0.43
N VAL A 53 0.40 -1.45 -1.15
CA VAL A 53 0.92 -2.74 -0.70
C VAL A 53 1.97 -3.20 -1.70
N GLU A 54 3.15 -3.53 -1.20
CA GLU A 54 4.23 -4.10 -2.01
C GLU A 54 4.53 -5.50 -1.50
N ILE A 55 4.69 -6.43 -2.42
CA ILE A 55 4.99 -7.82 -2.09
C ILE A 55 6.46 -8.08 -2.41
N VAL A 56 7.22 -8.46 -1.39
CA VAL A 56 8.64 -8.73 -1.52
C VAL A 56 8.84 -10.00 -2.34
N SER A 57 9.73 -9.96 -3.32
CA SER A 57 10.09 -11.14 -4.09
C SER A 57 11.51 -11.56 -3.73
N PRO A 58 11.86 -12.85 -3.96
CA PRO A 58 13.24 -13.29 -3.78
C PRO A 58 14.17 -12.45 -4.63
N GLY A 59 15.28 -12.00 -4.07
CA GLY A 59 16.22 -11.15 -4.76
C GLY A 59 15.96 -9.67 -4.63
N SER A 60 14.86 -9.27 -4.02
CA SER A 60 14.61 -7.86 -3.73
C SER A 60 15.56 -7.38 -2.66
N TYR A 61 16.09 -6.19 -2.83
CA TYR A 61 17.03 -5.62 -1.87
C TYR A 61 16.29 -4.79 -0.83
N ARG A 62 16.70 -4.95 0.41
CA ARG A 62 16.13 -4.18 1.51
C ARG A 62 16.22 -2.67 1.25
N MET A 63 17.29 -2.23 0.61
CA MET A 63 17.49 -0.82 0.32
C MET A 63 16.38 -0.27 -0.58
N ASP A 64 15.88 -1.08 -1.52
CA ASP A 64 14.82 -0.65 -2.41
C ASP A 64 13.55 -0.29 -1.63
N TYR A 65 13.25 -1.07 -0.60
CA TYR A 65 12.05 -0.82 0.21
C TYR A 65 12.23 0.37 1.14
N LEU A 66 13.45 0.63 1.59
CA LEU A 66 13.74 1.83 2.38
C LEU A 66 13.59 3.08 1.54
N ILE A 67 14.05 3.03 0.29
CA ILE A 67 13.91 4.15 -0.64
C ILE A 67 12.43 4.39 -0.93
N LYS A 68 11.67 3.33 -1.17
CA LYS A 68 10.24 3.43 -1.42
C LYS A 68 9.50 3.96 -0.20
N LEU A 69 9.89 3.53 0.99
CA LEU A 69 9.28 4.01 2.23
C LEU A 69 9.39 5.52 2.33
N PHE A 70 10.60 6.05 2.10
CA PHE A 70 10.82 7.48 2.15
C PHE A 70 10.02 8.20 1.05
N LYS A 71 10.02 7.64 -0.14
CA LYS A 71 9.34 8.22 -1.29
C LYS A 71 7.83 8.31 -1.06
N TYR A 72 7.23 7.22 -0.58
CA TYR A 72 5.79 7.20 -0.34
C TYR A 72 5.40 8.13 0.80
N ARG A 73 6.18 8.12 1.87
CA ARG A 73 5.92 9.00 3.00
C ARG A 73 5.98 10.47 2.59
N THR A 74 7.00 10.82 1.84
CA THR A 74 7.21 12.21 1.41
C THR A 74 6.10 12.67 0.46
N ALA A 75 5.60 11.77 -0.38
CA ALA A 75 4.56 12.10 -1.34
C ALA A 75 3.18 12.26 -0.72
N GLY A 76 2.96 11.74 0.49
CA GLY A 76 1.68 11.88 1.18
C GLY A 76 0.83 10.63 1.18
N VAL A 77 1.39 9.46 0.87
CA VAL A 77 0.68 8.19 1.03
C VAL A 77 0.35 8.02 2.52
N LYS A 78 -0.86 7.56 2.82
CA LYS A 78 -1.28 7.45 4.21
C LYS A 78 -0.84 6.16 4.85
N GLU A 79 -0.91 5.05 4.11
CA GLU A 79 -0.59 3.74 4.65
C GLU A 79 0.23 2.92 3.65
N TYR A 80 1.22 2.18 4.14
CA TYR A 80 2.12 1.39 3.31
C TYR A 80 2.39 0.06 3.99
N TRP A 81 2.14 -1.04 3.28
CA TRP A 81 2.38 -2.38 3.76
C TRP A 81 3.44 -3.07 2.90
N ILE A 82 4.36 -3.76 3.55
CA ILE A 82 5.35 -4.61 2.87
C ILE A 82 5.05 -6.05 3.28
N VAL A 83 4.63 -6.86 2.33
CA VAL A 83 4.26 -8.26 2.55
C VAL A 83 5.42 -9.14 2.11
N ASN A 84 5.90 -10.00 3.02
CA ASN A 84 6.99 -10.91 2.74
C ASN A 84 6.45 -12.35 2.77
N PRO A 85 6.18 -12.97 1.60
CA PRO A 85 5.61 -14.32 1.57
C PRO A 85 6.57 -15.40 2.06
N VAL A 86 7.88 -15.18 1.93
CA VAL A 86 8.86 -16.16 2.37
C VAL A 86 8.87 -16.26 3.89
N LYS A 87 8.89 -15.13 4.56
CA LYS A 87 8.88 -15.08 6.03
C LYS A 87 7.48 -15.10 6.60
N GLU A 88 6.46 -14.96 5.77
CA GLU A 88 5.06 -14.86 6.17
C GLU A 88 4.84 -13.75 7.18
N THR A 89 5.37 -12.57 6.85
CA THR A 89 5.25 -11.38 7.69
C THR A 89 4.73 -10.21 6.88
N VAL A 90 4.13 -9.25 7.59
CA VAL A 90 3.67 -7.99 7.02
C VAL A 90 4.21 -6.86 7.89
N GLN A 91 4.90 -5.92 7.26
CA GLN A 91 5.36 -4.72 7.93
C GLN A 91 4.43 -3.58 7.53
N THR A 92 3.82 -2.92 8.51
CA THR A 92 2.86 -1.85 8.21
C THR A 92 3.39 -0.51 8.70
N TYR A 93 3.08 0.52 7.92
CA TYR A 93 3.42 1.91 8.24
C TYR A 93 2.16 2.75 8.05
N PHE A 94 1.80 3.53 9.06
CA PHE A 94 0.71 4.48 8.94
C PHE A 94 1.30 5.87 9.12
N PHE A 95 1.46 6.60 8.01
CA PHE A 95 2.25 7.83 8.01
C PHE A 95 1.54 9.00 8.67
N GLU A 96 0.23 8.92 8.83
CA GLU A 96 -0.54 9.97 9.51
C GLU A 96 -0.56 9.78 11.03
N GLY A 97 -0.12 8.62 11.51
CA GLY A 97 -0.06 8.35 12.93
C GLY A 97 1.29 8.71 13.50
N ASN A 98 1.38 8.67 14.82
CA ASN A 98 2.64 8.92 15.51
C ASN A 98 3.37 7.64 15.87
N GLU A 99 2.77 6.50 15.56
CA GLU A 99 3.31 5.21 15.91
C GLU A 99 4.44 4.82 14.98
N ASP A 100 5.35 4.03 15.51
CA ASP A 100 6.33 3.36 14.70
C ASP A 100 5.66 2.27 13.86
N SER A 101 6.41 1.73 12.91
CA SER A 101 5.92 0.62 12.11
C SER A 101 5.63 -0.59 13.00
N MET A 102 4.69 -1.42 12.53
CA MET A 102 4.33 -2.65 13.22
C MET A 102 4.61 -3.83 12.33
N GLN A 103 4.95 -4.97 12.93
CA GLN A 103 5.16 -6.19 12.19
C GLN A 103 4.14 -7.24 12.65
N TYR A 104 3.54 -7.92 11.68
CA TYR A 104 2.52 -8.94 11.93
C TYR A 104 2.89 -10.22 11.20
N SER A 105 2.34 -11.33 11.68
CA SER A 105 2.42 -12.58 10.95
C SER A 105 1.18 -12.72 10.05
N PHE A 106 1.22 -13.69 9.13
CA PHE A 106 0.08 -13.94 8.26
C PHE A 106 -1.15 -14.42 9.03
N GLU A 107 -0.97 -14.90 10.26
CA GLU A 107 -2.07 -15.37 11.10
C GLU A 107 -2.72 -14.26 11.91
N ASP A 108 -2.11 -13.10 11.97
CA ASP A 108 -2.62 -12.00 12.78
C ASP A 108 -3.75 -11.27 12.07
N GLU A 109 -4.64 -10.69 12.88
CA GLU A 109 -5.62 -9.72 12.39
C GLU A 109 -4.92 -8.39 12.25
N ILE A 110 -4.67 -7.96 11.03
CA ILE A 110 -3.90 -6.74 10.77
C ILE A 110 -4.86 -5.59 10.55
N PRO A 111 -4.86 -4.57 11.42
CA PRO A 111 -5.77 -3.44 11.21
C PRO A 111 -5.34 -2.62 10.00
N VAL A 112 -6.33 -2.21 9.20
CA VAL A 112 -6.11 -1.31 8.08
C VAL A 112 -6.43 0.08 8.57
N SER A 113 -5.41 0.91 8.75
CA SER A 113 -5.56 2.17 9.48
C SER A 113 -6.43 3.19 8.77
N ILE A 114 -6.48 3.15 7.43
CA ILE A 114 -7.34 4.09 6.69
C ILE A 114 -8.82 3.72 6.78
N TYR A 115 -9.15 2.53 7.29
CA TYR A 115 -10.55 2.11 7.49
C TYR A 115 -10.78 1.80 8.96
N SER A 116 -11.69 2.51 9.58
CA SER A 116 -12.02 2.26 10.97
C SER A 116 -12.73 0.90 11.11
N GLY A 117 -12.21 0.08 12.03
CA GLY A 117 -12.84 -1.21 12.34
C GLY A 117 -12.65 -2.31 11.32
N PHE A 118 -11.75 -2.13 10.37
CA PHE A 118 -11.49 -3.12 9.34
C PHE A 118 -10.10 -3.74 9.56
N SER A 119 -10.00 -5.06 9.41
CA SER A 119 -8.71 -5.75 9.52
C SER A 119 -8.66 -6.88 8.49
N ILE A 120 -7.44 -7.34 8.21
CA ILE A 120 -7.19 -8.40 7.25
C ILE A 120 -6.31 -9.46 7.90
N ARG A 121 -6.62 -10.72 7.65
CA ARG A 121 -5.74 -11.85 7.98
C ARG A 121 -5.28 -12.47 6.68
N ILE A 122 -3.96 -12.43 6.43
CA ILE A 122 -3.42 -12.88 5.15
C ILE A 122 -3.66 -14.36 4.95
N SER A 123 -3.49 -15.19 5.99
CA SER A 123 -3.71 -16.64 5.86
C SER A 123 -5.13 -16.97 5.40
N ALA A 124 -6.11 -16.17 5.80
CA ALA A 124 -7.49 -16.39 5.38
C ALA A 124 -7.69 -16.11 3.89
N LEU A 125 -6.89 -15.24 3.32
CA LEU A 125 -6.96 -14.91 1.89
C LEU A 125 -6.29 -15.97 1.03
N LEU A 126 -5.37 -16.75 1.61
CA LEU A 126 -4.63 -17.76 0.88
C LEU A 126 -5.29 -19.13 0.96
N ALA A 127 -6.27 -19.29 1.83
CA ALA A 127 -6.94 -20.57 2.03
C ALA A 127 -7.85 -20.94 0.86
#